data_24fcf865441b5526c82b3b432b1b27cf
#
_entry.id   24fcf865441b5526c82b3b432b1b27cf
#
_cell.length_a   1.000
_cell.length_b   1.000
_cell.length_c   1.000
_cell.angle_alpha   90.00
_cell.angle_beta   90.00
_cell.angle_gamma   90.00
#
_symmetry.space_group_name_H-M   'P 1'
#
loop_
_entity.id
_entity.type
_entity.pdbx_description
1 polymer ?
#
loop_
_entity_poly.entity_id
_entity_poly.type
_entity_poly.pdbx_seq_one_letter_code
_entity_poly.pdbx_strand_id
1 'polypeptide(L)' 'MAKYDPLRRYLTRQKTGRVELSFSDIEHLIGAYLPKAAARSSWWTGEGAGRPSDVQVQAWRAAGYEAELVHGEKVVFQRA' A
#
# COMPACT_ATOMS: atom_id res chain seq x y z
N MET A 1 -13.60 -10.29 4.57
CA MET A 1 -12.36 -9.55 4.83
C MET A 1 -11.82 -8.95 3.54
N ALA A 2 -11.38 -7.73 3.59
CA ALA A 2 -10.81 -7.09 2.42
C ALA A 2 -9.41 -7.64 2.17
N LYS A 3 -9.04 -7.69 0.89
CA LYS A 3 -7.76 -8.26 0.45
C LYS A 3 -6.56 -7.59 1.12
N TYR A 4 -6.65 -6.30 1.39
CA TYR A 4 -5.52 -5.52 1.93
C TYR A 4 -5.58 -5.33 3.44
N ASP A 5 -6.51 -6.00 4.13
CA ASP A 5 -6.60 -5.93 5.59
C ASP A 5 -5.32 -6.39 6.29
N PRO A 6 -4.65 -7.47 5.85
CA PRO A 6 -3.40 -7.87 6.51
C PRO A 6 -2.33 -6.78 6.41
N LEU A 7 -2.26 -6.08 5.30
CA LEU A 7 -1.31 -4.99 5.13
C LEU A 7 -1.68 -3.83 6.06
N ARG A 8 -2.95 -3.48 6.15
CA ARG A 8 -3.42 -2.43 7.06
C ARG A 8 -3.04 -2.76 8.50
N ARG A 9 -3.25 -4.00 8.93
CA ARG A 9 -2.89 -4.42 10.27
C ARG A 9 -1.40 -4.34 10.51
N TYR A 10 -0.60 -4.75 9.53
CA TYR A 10 0.85 -4.67 9.63
C TYR A 10 1.28 -3.22 9.84
N LEU A 11 0.76 -2.31 9.03
CA LEU A 11 1.10 -0.89 9.13
C LEU A 11 0.64 -0.29 10.45
N THR A 12 -0.53 -0.68 10.93
CA THR A 12 -1.05 -0.18 12.19
C THR A 12 -0.14 -0.52 13.36
N ARG A 13 0.56 -1.66 13.27
CA ARG A 13 1.47 -2.09 14.33
C ARG A 13 2.81 -1.40 14.30
N GLN A 14 3.15 -0.73 13.19
CA GLN A 14 4.43 -0.06 13.08
C GLN A 14 4.45 1.20 13.93
N LYS A 15 5.55 1.41 14.63
CA LYS A 15 5.72 2.59 15.48
C LYS A 15 6.61 3.64 14.83
N THR A 16 7.15 3.32 13.65
CA THR A 16 7.99 4.25 12.91
C THR A 16 7.13 5.06 11.97
N GLY A 17 7.60 6.23 11.59
CA GLY A 17 6.89 7.06 10.63
C GLY A 17 7.10 6.64 9.18
N ARG A 18 7.94 5.63 8.95
CA ARG A 18 8.27 5.17 7.60
C ARG A 18 8.49 3.68 7.58
N VAL A 19 7.89 3.01 6.59
CA VAL A 19 8.03 1.58 6.38
C VAL A 19 8.33 1.35 4.91
N GLU A 20 9.37 0.59 4.60
CA GLU A 20 9.68 0.20 3.23
C GLU A 20 9.38 -1.27 3.03
N LEU A 21 8.65 -1.59 1.98
CA LEU A 21 8.29 -2.96 1.65
C LEU A 21 8.49 -3.17 0.16
N SER A 22 9.01 -4.35 -0.20
CA SER A 22 9.04 -4.75 -1.61
C SER A 22 7.67 -5.28 -2.01
N PHE A 23 7.44 -5.39 -3.32
CA PHE A 23 6.22 -6.04 -3.82
C PHE A 23 6.08 -7.45 -3.23
N SER A 24 7.19 -8.18 -3.17
CA SER A 24 7.20 -9.53 -2.62
C SER A 24 6.76 -9.54 -1.16
N ASP A 25 7.26 -8.59 -0.37
CA ASP A 25 6.87 -8.47 1.04
C ASP A 25 5.38 -8.23 1.17
N ILE A 26 4.85 -7.34 0.35
CA ILE A 26 3.43 -7.01 0.40
C ILE A 26 2.58 -8.22 -0.01
N GLU A 27 3.02 -8.92 -1.07
CA GLU A 27 2.30 -10.11 -1.53
C GLU A 27 2.26 -11.19 -0.46
N HIS A 28 3.34 -11.35 0.29
CA HIS A 28 3.36 -12.29 1.40
C HIS A 28 2.39 -11.87 2.50
N LEU A 29 2.30 -10.58 2.77
CA LEU A 29 1.40 -10.09 3.80
C LEU A 29 -0.07 -10.31 3.44
N ILE A 30 -0.43 -10.03 2.19
CA ILE A 30 -1.84 -10.13 1.78
C ILE A 30 -2.20 -11.52 1.28
N GLY A 31 -1.21 -12.40 1.06
CA GLY A 31 -1.46 -13.75 0.60
C GLY A 31 -1.93 -13.84 -0.84
N ALA A 32 -1.58 -12.86 -1.67
CA ALA A 32 -2.02 -12.82 -3.07
C ALA A 32 -1.05 -11.96 -3.87
N TYR A 33 -1.05 -12.14 -5.19
CA TYR A 33 -0.22 -11.34 -6.07
C TYR A 33 -0.81 -9.94 -6.27
N LEU A 34 0.07 -8.96 -6.43
CA LEU A 34 -0.36 -7.62 -6.77
C LEU A 34 -0.81 -7.55 -8.22
N PRO A 35 -1.77 -6.67 -8.54
CA PRO A 35 -2.20 -6.52 -9.94
C PRO A 35 -1.14 -5.80 -10.76
N LYS A 36 -1.26 -5.89 -12.10
CA LYS A 36 -0.34 -5.18 -12.99
C LYS A 36 -0.34 -3.68 -12.76
N ALA A 37 -1.48 -3.14 -12.37
CA ALA A 37 -1.60 -1.71 -12.10
C ALA A 37 -0.69 -1.25 -10.98
N ALA A 38 -0.23 -2.14 -10.12
CA ALA A 38 0.69 -1.80 -9.04
C ALA A 38 2.05 -1.32 -9.55
N ALA A 39 2.38 -1.53 -10.82
CA ALA A 39 3.59 -0.98 -11.42
C ALA A 39 3.48 0.53 -11.64
N ARG A 40 2.32 1.11 -11.50
CA ARG A 40 2.10 2.55 -11.68
C ARG A 40 2.05 3.24 -10.32
N SER A 41 2.74 4.38 -10.22
CA SER A 41 2.72 5.10 -8.94
C SER A 41 1.34 5.59 -8.57
N SER A 42 0.48 5.93 -9.55
CA SER A 42 -0.88 6.40 -9.25
C SER A 42 -1.73 5.34 -8.56
N TRP A 43 -1.44 4.06 -8.78
CA TRP A 43 -2.16 2.99 -8.08
C TRP A 43 -1.92 3.07 -6.56
N TRP A 44 -0.72 3.47 -6.17
CA TRP A 44 -0.35 3.59 -4.75
C TRP A 44 -0.82 4.91 -4.14
N THR A 45 -0.75 5.99 -4.89
CA THR A 45 -1.10 7.31 -4.37
C THR A 45 -2.60 7.60 -4.45
N GLY A 46 -3.31 6.91 -5.31
CA GLY A 46 -4.73 7.17 -5.54
C GLY A 46 -4.99 8.39 -6.37
N GLU A 47 -3.96 8.92 -7.06
CA GLU A 47 -4.11 10.13 -7.86
C GLU A 47 -4.53 9.84 -9.28
N GLY A 48 -5.19 10.81 -9.90
CA GLY A 48 -5.37 10.88 -11.34
C GLY A 48 -6.47 10.03 -11.94
N ALA A 49 -6.92 9.00 -11.31
CA ALA A 49 -7.86 8.08 -11.94
C ALA A 49 -9.31 8.38 -11.63
N GLY A 50 -9.59 9.42 -10.88
CA GLY A 50 -10.96 9.71 -10.47
C GLY A 50 -11.57 8.58 -9.65
N ARG A 51 -10.77 7.85 -8.91
CA ARG A 51 -11.22 6.70 -8.14
C ARG A 51 -11.00 6.93 -6.66
N PRO A 52 -11.83 7.74 -6.02
CA PRO A 52 -11.64 8.04 -4.60
C PRO A 52 -11.85 6.83 -3.70
N SER A 53 -12.37 5.73 -4.24
CA SER A 53 -12.74 4.56 -3.45
C SER A 53 -11.83 3.36 -3.68
N ASP A 54 -10.60 3.56 -4.17
CA ASP A 54 -9.68 2.45 -4.33
C ASP A 54 -9.44 1.80 -2.97
N VAL A 55 -9.76 0.50 -2.88
CA VAL A 55 -9.72 -0.21 -1.60
C VAL A 55 -8.30 -0.33 -1.05
N GLN A 56 -7.30 -0.44 -1.93
CA GLN A 56 -5.93 -0.54 -1.46
C GLN A 56 -5.48 0.77 -0.81
N VAL A 57 -5.82 1.91 -1.40
CA VAL A 57 -5.46 3.20 -0.84
C VAL A 57 -6.14 3.41 0.51
N GLN A 58 -7.41 3.03 0.61
CA GLN A 58 -8.13 3.13 1.86
C GLN A 58 -7.49 2.30 2.97
N ALA A 59 -6.91 1.16 2.60
CA ALA A 59 -6.30 0.27 3.59
C ALA A 59 -5.13 0.95 4.31
N TRP A 60 -4.17 1.50 3.57
CA TRP A 60 -3.04 2.13 4.25
C TRP A 60 -3.38 3.50 4.82
N ARG A 61 -4.33 4.21 4.24
CA ARG A 61 -4.78 5.47 4.84
C ARG A 61 -5.51 5.24 6.16
N ALA A 62 -6.25 4.15 6.27
CA ALA A 62 -6.90 3.79 7.52
C ALA A 62 -5.88 3.49 8.62
N ALA A 63 -4.68 3.06 8.25
CA ALA A 63 -3.59 2.83 9.19
C ALA A 63 -2.80 4.12 9.49
N GLY A 64 -3.13 5.22 8.83
CA GLY A 64 -2.44 6.48 9.02
C GLY A 64 -1.23 6.67 8.13
N TYR A 65 -1.14 5.92 7.03
CA TYR A 65 0.02 5.96 6.13
C TYR A 65 -0.39 6.36 4.73
N GLU A 66 0.56 6.91 4.00
CA GLU A 66 0.44 7.10 2.56
C GLU A 66 1.56 6.31 1.88
N ALA A 67 1.29 5.84 0.67
CA ALA A 67 2.20 4.97 -0.06
C ALA A 67 2.80 5.70 -1.24
N GLU A 68 4.07 5.40 -1.52
CA GLU A 68 4.76 5.93 -2.69
C GLU A 68 5.59 4.83 -3.32
N LEU A 69 5.43 4.63 -4.62
CA LEU A 69 6.22 3.65 -5.35
C LEU A 69 7.60 4.23 -5.63
N VAL A 70 8.63 3.52 -5.22
CA VAL A 70 10.02 3.89 -5.50
C VAL A 70 10.71 2.70 -6.16
N HIS A 71 11.52 2.94 -7.15
CA HIS A 71 12.34 1.92 -7.82
C HIS A 71 11.59 0.65 -8.16
N GLY A 72 10.68 0.74 -9.11
CA GLY A 72 10.08 -0.43 -9.71
C GLY A 72 9.25 -1.28 -8.75
N GLU A 73 9.89 -2.00 -7.85
CA GLU A 73 9.17 -2.97 -7.02
C GLU A 73 9.30 -2.72 -5.52
N LYS A 74 9.58 -1.49 -5.13
CA LYS A 74 9.66 -1.13 -3.72
C LYS A 74 8.68 0.00 -3.42
N VAL A 75 8.03 -0.08 -2.28
CA VAL A 75 7.04 0.91 -1.85
C VAL A 75 7.43 1.45 -0.49
N VAL A 76 7.34 2.76 -0.34
CA VAL A 76 7.56 3.42 0.95
C VAL A 76 6.20 3.87 1.47
N PHE A 77 5.90 3.48 2.70
CA PHE A 77 4.72 3.93 3.42
C PHE A 77 5.18 4.95 4.46
N GLN A 78 4.64 6.14 4.39
CA GLN A 78 4.98 7.20 5.33
C GLN A 78 3.73 7.65 6.08
N ARG A 79 3.91 7.90 7.38
CA ARG A 79 2.80 8.38 8.20
C ARG A 79 2.40 9.76 7.72
N ALA A 80 1.11 9.91 7.48
CA ALA A 80 0.57 11.20 7.03
C ALA A 80 0.51 12.21 8.17
#